data_5c3dadc127c24bdf228af313afe00c1f
#
_entry.id   5c3dadc127c24bdf228af313afe00c1f
#
_cell.length_a   1.000
_cell.length_b   1.000
_cell.length_c   1.000
_cell.angle_alpha   90.00
_cell.angle_beta   90.00
_cell.angle_gamma   90.00
#
_symmetry.space_group_name_H-M   'P 1'
#
loop_
_entity.id
_entity.type
_entity.pdbx_description
1 polymer ?
#
loop_
_entity_poly.entity_id
_entity_poly.type
_entity_poly.pdbx_seq_one_letter_code
_entity_poly.pdbx_strand_id
1 'polypeptide(L)'
;MLQAADFDSIARQYCNNFADVFDGMAYYQKMLNLWQRPAWAASALHLHFMRHFLDSHIARKQGETMAKLVQNEATEHAAEFAKSFNPKNYQSALMTFDAALKKRGLNPGTSADLTVATLFLHALV
;
A
#
# COMPACT_ATOMS: atom_id res chain seq x y z
N MET A 1 -2.19 -9.94 -19.03
CA MET A 1 -1.56 -8.88 -19.83
C MET A 1 -2.14 -7.53 -19.46
N LEU A 2 -1.30 -6.55 -19.19
CA LEU A 2 -1.76 -5.21 -18.88
C LEU A 2 -2.31 -4.54 -20.14
N GLN A 3 -3.42 -3.85 -20.00
CA GLN A 3 -3.96 -3.02 -21.06
C GLN A 3 -3.13 -1.75 -21.21
N ALA A 4 -3.17 -1.10 -22.38
CA ALA A 4 -2.41 0.12 -22.61
C ALA A 4 -2.67 1.20 -21.55
N ALA A 5 -3.94 1.37 -21.15
CA ALA A 5 -4.31 2.34 -20.11
C ALA A 5 -3.69 2.01 -18.76
N ASP A 6 -3.61 0.71 -18.39
CA ASP A 6 -2.99 0.27 -17.15
C ASP A 6 -1.48 0.47 -17.19
N PHE A 7 -0.86 0.16 -18.32
CA PHE A 7 0.56 0.37 -18.53
C PHE A 7 0.91 1.86 -18.46
N ASP A 8 0.12 2.72 -19.09
CA ASP A 8 0.33 4.17 -19.06
C ASP A 8 0.20 4.72 -17.64
N SER A 9 -0.75 4.21 -16.86
CA SER A 9 -0.94 4.61 -15.48
C SER A 9 0.28 4.25 -14.62
N ILE A 10 0.77 3.02 -14.76
CA ILE A 10 1.96 2.55 -14.04
C ILE A 10 3.19 3.36 -14.48
N ALA A 11 3.38 3.52 -15.79
CA ALA A 11 4.50 4.28 -16.33
C ALA A 11 4.46 5.74 -15.85
N ARG A 12 3.27 6.34 -15.81
CA ARG A 12 3.08 7.70 -15.34
C ARG A 12 3.45 7.84 -13.87
N GLN A 13 3.06 6.87 -13.05
CA GLN A 13 3.44 6.85 -11.64
C GLN A 13 4.96 6.75 -11.48
N TYR A 14 5.61 5.91 -12.27
CA TYR A 14 7.07 5.81 -12.27
C TYR A 14 7.73 7.11 -12.71
N CYS A 15 7.24 7.73 -13.78
CA CYS A 15 7.86 8.94 -14.33
C CYS A 15 7.55 10.19 -13.54
N ASN A 16 6.34 10.31 -12.99
CA ASN A 16 5.88 11.52 -12.33
C ASN A 16 5.93 11.43 -10.81
N ASN A 17 6.02 10.21 -10.26
CA ASN A 17 5.93 9.95 -8.82
C ASN A 17 7.14 9.20 -8.28
N PHE A 18 8.32 9.42 -8.87
CA PHE A 18 9.57 8.87 -8.30
C PHE A 18 9.74 9.32 -6.86
N ALA A 19 9.36 10.55 -6.55
CA ALA A 19 9.40 11.06 -5.19
C ALA A 19 8.57 10.20 -4.25
N ASP A 20 7.43 9.71 -4.70
CA ASP A 20 6.54 8.86 -3.89
C ASP A 20 7.15 7.48 -3.64
N VAL A 21 7.82 6.92 -4.64
CA VAL A 21 8.53 5.64 -4.50
C VAL A 21 9.72 5.80 -3.54
N PHE A 22 10.49 6.89 -3.66
CA PHE A 22 11.58 7.18 -2.75
C PHE A 22 11.08 7.43 -1.33
N ASP A 23 9.96 8.13 -1.18
CA ASP A 23 9.32 8.30 0.12
C ASP A 23 8.89 6.96 0.70
N GLY A 24 8.33 6.08 -0.13
CA GLY A 24 7.99 4.71 0.27
C GLY A 24 9.20 3.91 0.72
N MET A 25 10.32 4.02 0.01
CA MET A 25 11.58 3.36 0.40
C MET A 25 12.06 3.86 1.78
N ALA A 26 11.99 5.16 2.02
CA ALA A 26 12.36 5.73 3.30
C ALA A 26 11.44 5.23 4.42
N TYR A 27 10.14 5.16 4.15
CA TYR A 27 9.17 4.64 5.12
C TYR A 27 9.40 3.17 5.42
N TYR A 28 9.62 2.36 4.37
CA TYR A 28 9.94 0.94 4.54
C TYR A 28 11.20 0.75 5.39
N GLN A 29 12.25 1.52 5.10
CA GLN A 29 13.50 1.43 5.87
C GLN A 29 13.28 1.82 7.32
N LYS A 30 12.47 2.85 7.58
CA LYS A 30 12.11 3.27 8.93
C LYS A 30 11.43 2.14 9.70
N MET A 31 10.45 1.48 9.07
CA MET A 31 9.71 0.39 9.71
C MET A 31 10.58 -0.86 9.85
N LEU A 32 11.45 -1.11 8.89
CA LEU A 32 12.41 -2.21 8.98
C LEU A 32 13.38 -2.01 10.15
N ASN A 33 13.87 -0.79 10.33
CA ASN A 33 14.75 -0.47 11.46
C ASN A 33 14.03 -0.61 12.80
N LEU A 34 12.75 -0.23 12.83
CA LEU A 34 11.95 -0.29 14.06
C LEU A 34 11.65 -1.73 14.46
N TRP A 35 11.22 -2.56 13.51
CA TRP A 35 10.75 -3.92 13.81
C TRP A 35 11.74 -5.02 13.47
N GLN A 36 12.70 -4.76 12.57
CA GLN A 36 13.66 -5.74 12.06
C GLN A 36 12.97 -6.97 11.47
N ARG A 37 11.80 -6.79 10.88
CA ARG A 37 10.98 -7.85 10.27
C ARG A 37 10.49 -7.39 8.91
N PRO A 38 11.17 -7.82 7.81
CA PRO A 38 10.85 -7.34 6.46
C PRO A 38 9.39 -7.54 6.04
N ALA A 39 8.80 -8.68 6.37
CA ALA A 39 7.42 -8.96 5.98
C ALA A 39 6.44 -7.97 6.61
N TRP A 40 6.62 -7.63 7.88
CA TRP A 40 5.77 -6.66 8.56
C TRP A 40 6.02 -5.24 8.06
N ALA A 41 7.28 -4.90 7.77
CA ALA A 41 7.63 -3.61 7.18
C ALA A 41 7.00 -3.47 5.79
N ALA A 42 6.95 -4.54 5.00
CA ALA A 42 6.28 -4.55 3.70
C ALA A 42 4.78 -4.33 3.84
N SER A 43 4.14 -4.93 4.84
CA SER A 43 2.72 -4.71 5.12
C SER A 43 2.46 -3.24 5.50
N ALA A 44 3.33 -2.65 6.30
CA ALA A 44 3.24 -1.23 6.65
C ALA A 44 3.38 -0.34 5.41
N LEU A 45 4.29 -0.69 4.51
CA LEU A 45 4.48 0.03 3.25
C LEU A 45 3.24 -0.02 2.38
N HIS A 46 2.58 -1.18 2.28
CA HIS A 46 1.34 -1.31 1.52
C HIS A 46 0.25 -0.37 2.07
N LEU A 47 0.07 -0.37 3.39
CA LEU A 47 -0.87 0.55 4.03
C LEU A 47 -0.48 2.01 3.82
N HIS A 48 0.81 2.31 3.80
CA HIS A 48 1.32 3.66 3.54
C HIS A 48 0.88 4.15 2.16
N PHE A 49 0.98 3.32 1.14
CA PHE A 49 0.52 3.67 -0.20
C PHE A 49 -1.01 3.77 -0.27
N MET A 50 -1.74 2.85 0.39
CA MET A 50 -3.20 2.92 0.45
C MET A 50 -3.69 4.20 1.13
N ARG A 51 -2.94 4.67 2.13
CA ARG A 51 -3.25 5.89 2.87
C ARG A 51 -3.02 7.15 2.03
N HIS A 52 -1.90 7.20 1.30
CA HIS A 52 -1.49 8.42 0.61
C HIS A 52 -2.11 8.59 -0.77
N PHE A 53 -2.58 7.51 -1.37
CA PHE A 53 -3.12 7.54 -2.72
C PHE A 53 -4.51 6.93 -2.78
N LEU A 54 -5.37 7.54 -3.60
CA LEU A 54 -6.63 6.92 -3.99
C LEU A 54 -6.28 5.75 -4.92
N ASP A 55 -6.64 4.53 -4.55
CA ASP A 55 -6.30 3.37 -5.37
C ASP A 55 -7.05 3.42 -6.69
N SER A 56 -6.33 3.56 -7.80
CA SER A 56 -6.93 3.71 -9.12
C SER A 56 -7.64 2.44 -9.59
N HIS A 57 -7.21 1.28 -9.15
CA HIS A 57 -7.86 0.02 -9.48
C HIS A 57 -9.26 -0.04 -8.84
N ILE A 58 -9.36 0.32 -7.56
CA ILE A 58 -10.65 0.39 -6.87
C ILE A 58 -11.52 1.46 -7.50
N ALA A 59 -10.96 2.65 -7.77
CA ALA A 59 -11.72 3.77 -8.34
C ALA A 59 -12.34 3.41 -9.69
N ARG A 60 -11.60 2.69 -10.53
CA ARG A 60 -12.10 2.28 -11.85
C ARG A 60 -13.22 1.25 -11.76
N LYS A 61 -13.10 0.29 -10.84
CA LYS A 61 -14.08 -0.81 -10.74
C LYS A 61 -15.26 -0.48 -9.86
N GLN A 62 -15.05 0.28 -8.79
CA GLN A 62 -16.07 0.48 -7.76
C GLN A 62 -16.44 1.96 -7.56
N GLY A 63 -15.73 2.87 -8.23
CA GLY A 63 -15.98 4.31 -8.14
C GLY A 63 -15.10 5.00 -7.10
N GLU A 64 -14.98 6.34 -7.25
CA GLU A 64 -14.13 7.15 -6.39
C GLU A 64 -14.59 7.17 -4.93
N THR A 65 -15.90 7.17 -4.70
CA THR A 65 -16.46 7.17 -3.33
C THR A 65 -15.98 5.95 -2.56
N MET A 66 -16.02 4.78 -3.19
CA MET A 66 -15.56 3.55 -2.56
C MET A 66 -14.04 3.55 -2.35
N ALA A 67 -13.29 4.04 -3.35
CA ALA A 67 -11.84 4.15 -3.22
C ALA A 67 -11.44 5.09 -2.07
N LYS A 68 -12.18 6.18 -1.89
CA LYS A 68 -11.94 7.12 -0.80
C LYS A 68 -12.27 6.52 0.56
N LEU A 69 -13.34 5.73 0.64
CA LEU A 69 -13.68 5.01 1.86
C LEU A 69 -12.57 4.05 2.26
N VAL A 70 -12.02 3.29 1.31
CA VAL A 70 -10.91 2.37 1.55
C VAL A 70 -9.66 3.14 1.99
N GLN A 71 -9.38 4.28 1.36
CA GLN A 71 -8.26 5.15 1.75
C GLN A 71 -8.39 5.59 3.21
N ASN A 72 -9.57 5.98 3.62
CA ASN A 72 -9.82 6.41 5.01
C ASN A 72 -9.64 5.25 5.99
N GLU A 73 -10.16 4.07 5.67
CA GLU A 73 -9.97 2.87 6.48
C GLU A 73 -8.48 2.50 6.60
N ALA A 74 -7.76 2.54 5.49
CA ALA A 74 -6.32 2.25 5.47
C ALA A 74 -5.52 3.28 6.27
N THR A 75 -5.95 4.54 6.29
CA THR A 75 -5.29 5.60 7.07
C THR A 75 -5.35 5.28 8.56
N GLU A 76 -6.49 4.83 9.05
CA GLU A 76 -6.65 4.44 10.45
C GLU A 76 -5.77 3.23 10.79
N HIS A 77 -5.78 2.21 9.93
CA HIS A 77 -4.95 1.02 10.15
C HIS A 77 -3.46 1.34 10.06
N ALA A 78 -3.06 2.20 9.14
CA ALA A 78 -1.66 2.59 9.00
C ALA A 78 -1.15 3.28 10.27
N ALA A 79 -1.95 4.20 10.82
CA ALA A 79 -1.59 4.93 12.04
C ALA A 79 -1.46 4.00 13.25
N GLU A 80 -2.44 3.13 13.45
CA GLU A 80 -2.43 2.22 14.59
C GLU A 80 -1.34 1.14 14.47
N PHE A 81 -1.14 0.61 13.25
CA PHE A 81 -0.12 -0.38 13.00
C PHE A 81 1.28 0.17 13.28
N ALA A 82 1.55 1.39 12.81
CA ALA A 82 2.85 2.05 13.00
C ALA A 82 3.20 2.29 14.47
N LYS A 83 2.19 2.40 15.34
CA LYS A 83 2.39 2.58 16.78
C LYS A 83 2.70 1.27 17.50
N SER A 84 2.56 0.13 16.84
CA SER A 84 2.74 -1.17 17.47
C SER A 84 4.19 -1.40 17.84
N PHE A 85 4.46 -1.73 19.09
CA PHE A 85 5.78 -2.16 19.52
C PHE A 85 6.16 -3.48 18.85
N ASN A 86 5.23 -4.44 18.85
CA ASN A 86 5.36 -5.70 18.14
C ASN A 86 4.30 -5.75 17.04
N PRO A 87 4.69 -5.73 15.76
CA PRO A 87 3.73 -5.70 14.66
C PRO A 87 2.79 -6.89 14.65
N LYS A 88 3.20 -8.03 15.18
CA LYS A 88 2.36 -9.23 15.28
C LYS A 88 1.09 -8.96 16.10
N ASN A 89 1.13 -8.04 17.05
CA ASN A 89 -0.02 -7.69 17.87
C ASN A 89 -1.16 -7.05 17.05
N TYR A 90 -0.85 -6.50 15.88
CA TYR A 90 -1.84 -5.89 14.99
C TYR A 90 -2.30 -6.84 13.88
N GLN A 91 -1.77 -8.07 13.83
CA GLN A 91 -2.04 -9.04 12.76
C GLN A 91 -3.53 -9.31 12.60
N SER A 92 -4.24 -9.52 13.70
CA SER A 92 -5.68 -9.83 13.67
C SER A 92 -6.48 -8.71 12.99
N ALA A 93 -6.17 -7.46 13.31
CA ALA A 93 -6.83 -6.30 12.71
C ALA A 93 -6.55 -6.21 11.21
N LEU A 94 -5.31 -6.47 10.78
CA LEU A 94 -4.95 -6.48 9.36
C LEU A 94 -5.64 -7.60 8.59
N MET A 95 -5.73 -8.78 9.17
CA MET A 95 -6.43 -9.91 8.54
C MET A 95 -7.92 -9.64 8.42
N THR A 96 -8.52 -9.02 9.42
CA THR A 96 -9.92 -8.62 9.38
C THR A 96 -10.18 -7.59 8.29
N PHE A 97 -9.29 -6.60 8.17
CA PHE A 97 -9.38 -5.59 7.12
C PHE A 97 -9.26 -6.22 5.73
N ASP A 98 -8.26 -7.08 5.53
CA ASP A 98 -8.06 -7.77 4.26
C ASP A 98 -9.27 -8.63 3.88
N ALA A 99 -9.80 -9.38 4.83
CA ALA A 99 -11.00 -10.21 4.61
C ALA A 99 -12.21 -9.36 4.25
N ALA A 100 -12.38 -8.21 4.91
CA ALA A 100 -13.48 -7.29 4.63
C ALA A 100 -13.38 -6.70 3.22
N LEU A 101 -12.17 -6.34 2.77
CA LEU A 101 -11.95 -5.86 1.41
C LEU A 101 -12.29 -6.95 0.38
N LYS A 102 -11.82 -8.17 0.60
CA LYS A 102 -12.10 -9.30 -0.31
C LYS A 102 -13.60 -9.61 -0.38
N LYS A 103 -14.28 -9.59 0.75
CA LYS A 103 -15.73 -9.83 0.80
C LYS A 103 -16.50 -8.78 0.01
N ARG A 104 -16.02 -7.55 -0.01
CA ARG A 104 -16.63 -6.43 -0.75
C ARG A 104 -16.17 -6.38 -2.21
N GLY A 105 -15.31 -7.30 -2.65
CA GLY A 105 -14.76 -7.30 -4.00
C GLY A 105 -13.79 -6.16 -4.27
N LEU A 106 -13.17 -5.62 -3.25
CA LEU A 106 -12.25 -4.48 -3.35
C LEU A 106 -10.80 -4.99 -3.39
N ASN A 107 -10.10 -4.65 -4.46
CA ASN A 107 -8.70 -5.05 -4.64
C ASN A 107 -7.83 -3.80 -4.80
N PRO A 108 -6.99 -3.45 -3.80
CA PRO A 108 -6.08 -2.31 -3.89
C PRO A 108 -4.86 -2.64 -4.76
N GLY A 109 -5.10 -2.95 -6.03
CA GLY A 109 -4.08 -3.42 -6.96
C GLY A 109 -2.99 -2.39 -7.24
N THR A 110 -3.35 -1.12 -7.38
CA THR A 110 -2.37 -0.04 -7.61
C THR A 110 -1.42 0.11 -6.43
N SER A 111 -1.96 0.08 -5.21
CA SER A 111 -1.16 0.16 -3.99
C SER A 111 -0.24 -1.06 -3.86
N ALA A 112 -0.72 -2.25 -4.22
CA ALA A 112 0.09 -3.46 -4.23
C ALA A 112 1.24 -3.37 -5.25
N ASP A 113 0.98 -2.87 -6.45
CA ASP A 113 1.98 -2.69 -7.49
C ASP A 113 3.07 -1.71 -7.06
N LEU A 114 2.69 -0.59 -6.45
CA LEU A 114 3.64 0.38 -5.91
C LEU A 114 4.50 -0.23 -4.80
N THR A 115 3.91 -1.06 -3.96
CA THR A 115 4.63 -1.76 -2.89
C THR A 115 5.68 -2.68 -3.48
N VAL A 116 5.32 -3.51 -4.46
CA VAL A 116 6.25 -4.42 -5.11
C VAL A 116 7.40 -3.66 -5.79
N ALA A 117 7.08 -2.59 -6.51
CA ALA A 117 8.07 -1.75 -7.18
C ALA A 117 9.05 -1.14 -6.17
N THR A 118 8.54 -0.63 -5.06
CA THR A 118 9.35 -0.02 -4.00
C THR A 118 10.29 -1.04 -3.37
N LEU A 119 9.78 -2.23 -3.05
CA LEU A 119 10.59 -3.31 -2.47
C LEU A 119 11.68 -3.76 -3.43
N PHE A 120 11.35 -3.85 -4.72
CA PHE A 120 12.32 -4.23 -5.75
C PHE A 120 13.45 -3.21 -5.83
N LEU A 121 13.12 -1.92 -5.89
CA LEU A 121 14.13 -0.86 -5.93
C LEU A 121 14.97 -0.82 -4.65
N HIS A 122 14.34 -1.01 -3.49
CA HIS A 122 15.05 -1.06 -2.22
C HIS A 122 16.09 -2.19 -2.20
N ALA A 123 15.76 -3.34 -2.79
CA ALA A 123 16.65 -4.48 -2.84
C ALA A 123 17.86 -4.25 -3.77
N LEU A 124 17.74 -3.32 -4.73
CA LEU A 124 18.80 -3.02 -5.70
C LEU A 124 19.84 -2.00 -5.19
N VAL A 125 19.52 -1.27 -4.14
CA VAL A 125 20.41 -0.20 -3.63
C VAL A 125 21.08 -0.50 -2.30
#